data_9c80b9162750186dbdfe3b7b2647f64c
#
_entry.id   9c80b9162750186dbdfe3b7b2647f64c
#
_cell.length_a   1.000
_cell.length_b   1.000
_cell.length_c   1.000
_cell.angle_alpha   90.00
_cell.angle_beta   90.00
_cell.angle_gamma   90.00
#
_symmetry.space_group_name_H-M   'P 1'
#
loop_
_entity.id
_entity.type
_entity.pdbx_description
1 polymer ?
#
loop_
_entity_poly.entity_id
_entity_poly.type
_entity_poly.pdbx_seq_one_letter_code
_entity_poly.pdbx_strand_id
1 'polypeptide(L)'
;MFSPNETAPDSLDVLFIEDDPRISELYRLKLEADGYLVRIVKSDGAVGAAQAHRPEIIFLDLSSGILEQLNVLREIRQAIEQPGLPSIVLATSNAIELERRGLGLSAADYLVRAPYPAAAGKSSVRS
;
A
#
# COMPACT_ATOMS: atom_id res chain seq x y z
N MET A 1 -15.79 -22.65 -13.83
CA MET A 1 -15.45 -22.54 -13.45
C MET A 1 -15.10 -22.00 -13.09
N PHE A 2 -15.08 -21.59 -13.14
CA PHE A 2 -14.60 -21.20 -12.76
C PHE A 2 -14.71 -20.92 -11.95
N SER A 3 -14.87 -20.84 -11.99
CA SER A 3 -14.91 -20.74 -11.16
C SER A 3 -14.46 -20.11 -10.33
N PRO A 4 -14.82 -19.99 -9.66
CA PRO A 4 -14.27 -19.30 -8.56
C PRO A 4 -12.92 -19.74 -8.22
N ASN A 5 -12.73 -20.93 -8.24
CA ASN A 5 -11.40 -21.38 -7.96
C ASN A 5 -10.44 -20.93 -8.99
N GLU A 6 -10.91 -20.46 -10.07
CA GLU A 6 -10.00 -19.90 -11.03
C GLU A 6 -9.44 -18.60 -10.57
N THR A 7 -10.24 -17.83 -9.83
CA THR A 7 -9.70 -16.61 -9.31
C THR A 7 -8.76 -16.86 -8.16
N ALA A 8 -9.01 -17.90 -7.39
CA ALA A 8 -8.17 -18.14 -6.23
C ALA A 8 -6.70 -18.25 -6.57
N PRO A 9 -6.31 -19.03 -7.60
CA PRO A 9 -4.87 -19.09 -7.92
C PRO A 9 -4.33 -17.78 -8.45
N ASP A 10 -5.18 -16.93 -8.97
CA ASP A 10 -4.73 -15.67 -9.52
C ASP A 10 -4.80 -14.53 -8.54
N SER A 11 -5.31 -14.79 -7.33
CA SER A 11 -5.43 -13.73 -6.35
C SER A 11 -4.08 -13.41 -5.74
N LEU A 12 -3.72 -12.14 -5.77
CA LEU A 12 -2.47 -11.70 -5.17
C LEU A 12 -2.67 -11.45 -3.69
N ASP A 13 -1.66 -11.81 -2.93
CA ASP A 13 -1.63 -11.59 -1.48
C ASP A 13 -1.11 -10.18 -1.24
N VAL A 14 -1.96 -9.30 -0.79
CA VAL A 14 -1.65 -7.89 -0.58
C VAL A 14 -1.53 -7.62 0.90
N LEU A 15 -0.41 -7.04 1.30
CA LEU A 15 -0.28 -6.51 2.66
C LEU A 15 -0.47 -5.00 2.57
N PHE A 16 -1.56 -4.51 3.15
CA PHE A 16 -1.91 -3.11 3.10
C PHE A 16 -1.50 -2.47 4.42
N ILE A 17 -0.58 -1.52 4.35
CA ILE A 17 -0.06 -0.84 5.53
C ILE A 17 -0.80 0.48 5.66
N GLU A 18 -1.66 0.58 6.67
CA GLU A 18 -2.50 1.74 6.85
C GLU A 18 -2.86 1.89 8.32
N ASP A 19 -2.60 3.06 8.88
CA ASP A 19 -2.84 3.31 10.30
C ASP A 19 -4.26 3.81 10.59
N ASP A 20 -4.96 4.32 9.59
CA ASP A 20 -6.32 4.80 9.75
C ASP A 20 -7.31 3.72 9.35
N PRO A 21 -8.08 3.17 10.30
CA PRO A 21 -8.99 2.07 9.98
C PRO A 21 -10.11 2.46 9.02
N ARG A 22 -10.46 3.72 8.94
CA ARG A 22 -11.50 4.13 8.00
C ARG A 22 -10.99 4.02 6.56
N ILE A 23 -9.74 4.39 6.35
CA ILE A 23 -9.15 4.31 5.02
C ILE A 23 -8.85 2.88 4.67
N SER A 24 -8.33 2.10 5.62
CA SER A 24 -8.00 0.70 5.33
C SER A 24 -9.25 -0.09 4.96
N GLU A 25 -10.36 0.18 5.62
CA GLU A 25 -11.58 -0.54 5.32
C GLU A 25 -12.09 -0.20 3.92
N LEU A 26 -12.00 1.07 3.55
CA LEU A 26 -12.46 1.50 2.24
C LEU A 26 -11.68 0.80 1.12
N TYR A 27 -10.36 0.78 1.25
CA TYR A 27 -9.54 0.14 0.24
C TYR A 27 -9.65 -1.39 0.28
N ARG A 28 -9.81 -1.95 1.48
CA ARG A 28 -9.95 -3.39 1.60
C ARG A 28 -11.15 -3.88 0.80
N LEU A 29 -12.28 -3.21 0.96
CA LEU A 29 -13.49 -3.60 0.23
C LEU A 29 -13.27 -3.53 -1.28
N LYS A 30 -12.62 -2.46 -1.73
CA LYS A 30 -12.38 -2.29 -3.15
C LYS A 30 -11.43 -3.35 -3.68
N LEU A 31 -10.36 -3.61 -2.97
CA LEU A 31 -9.37 -4.59 -3.42
C LEU A 31 -9.92 -6.00 -3.39
N GLU A 32 -10.69 -6.33 -2.36
CA GLU A 32 -11.29 -7.66 -2.30
C GLU A 32 -12.32 -7.86 -3.41
N ALA A 33 -13.05 -6.80 -3.75
CA ALA A 33 -13.99 -6.89 -4.85
C ALA A 33 -13.28 -7.16 -6.17
N ASP A 34 -12.03 -6.72 -6.28
CA ASP A 34 -11.22 -6.97 -7.47
C ASP A 34 -10.50 -8.31 -7.42
N GLY A 35 -10.68 -9.09 -6.38
CA GLY A 35 -10.12 -10.43 -6.31
C GLY A 35 -8.82 -10.57 -5.52
N TYR A 36 -8.34 -9.52 -4.88
CA TYR A 36 -7.12 -9.61 -4.10
C TYR A 36 -7.39 -10.16 -2.72
N LEU A 37 -6.39 -10.80 -2.15
CA LEU A 37 -6.43 -11.25 -0.76
C LEU A 37 -5.72 -10.18 0.06
N VAL A 38 -6.47 -9.49 0.89
CA VAL A 38 -5.94 -8.29 1.56
C VAL A 38 -5.79 -8.54 3.05
N ARG A 39 -4.60 -8.30 3.55
CA ARG A 39 -4.33 -8.27 4.99
C ARG A 39 -3.95 -6.84 5.34
N ILE A 40 -4.55 -6.31 6.38
CA ILE A 40 -4.30 -4.94 6.80
C ILE A 40 -3.48 -4.95 8.06
N VAL A 41 -2.48 -4.08 8.12
CA VAL A 41 -1.62 -4.00 9.28
C VAL A 41 -1.27 -2.53 9.50
N LYS A 42 -1.06 -2.16 10.75
CA LYS A 42 -0.55 -0.83 11.06
C LYS A 42 0.95 -0.82 10.87
N SER A 43 1.50 0.38 10.73
CA SER A 43 2.92 0.54 10.42
C SER A 43 3.82 -0.20 11.40
N ASP A 44 3.49 -0.17 12.68
CA ASP A 44 4.36 -0.76 13.68
C ASP A 44 4.35 -2.28 13.67
N GLY A 45 3.36 -2.88 13.05
CA GLY A 45 3.30 -4.33 12.94
C GLY A 45 3.63 -4.87 11.56
N ALA A 46 3.99 -3.99 10.63
CA ALA A 46 4.10 -4.37 9.23
C ALA A 46 5.25 -5.33 8.96
N VAL A 47 6.40 -5.09 9.56
CA VAL A 47 7.56 -5.97 9.33
C VAL A 47 7.27 -7.37 9.85
N GLY A 48 6.73 -7.45 11.06
CA GLY A 48 6.40 -8.76 11.63
C GLY A 48 5.36 -9.50 10.81
N ALA A 49 4.36 -8.79 10.31
CA ALA A 49 3.33 -9.41 9.49
C ALA A 49 3.92 -9.95 8.19
N ALA A 50 4.84 -9.21 7.57
CA ALA A 50 5.47 -9.66 6.34
C ALA A 50 6.37 -10.88 6.57
N GLN A 51 7.02 -10.92 7.71
CA GLN A 51 7.87 -12.07 8.05
C GLN A 51 7.03 -13.31 8.32
N ALA A 52 5.90 -13.13 9.00
CA ALA A 52 5.04 -14.27 9.33
C ALA A 52 4.41 -14.87 8.09
N HIS A 53 4.08 -14.04 7.12
CA HIS A 53 3.49 -14.50 5.87
C HIS A 53 3.90 -13.51 4.78
N ARG A 54 4.79 -13.94 3.92
CA ARG A 54 5.36 -13.04 2.91
C ARG A 54 4.30 -12.59 1.92
N PRO A 55 4.12 -11.29 1.75
CA PRO A 55 3.15 -10.80 0.78
C PRO A 55 3.70 -10.85 -0.63
N GLU A 56 2.82 -10.82 -1.60
CA GLU A 56 3.22 -10.74 -3.00
C GLU A 56 3.32 -9.30 -3.45
N ILE A 57 2.62 -8.38 -2.77
CA ILE A 57 2.68 -6.98 -3.10
C ILE A 57 2.31 -6.19 -1.85
N ILE A 58 2.91 -5.02 -1.72
CA ILE A 58 2.62 -4.11 -0.61
C ILE A 58 1.76 -2.97 -1.12
N PHE A 59 0.73 -2.62 -0.37
CA PHE A 59 -0.05 -1.41 -0.59
C PHE A 59 0.32 -0.45 0.54
N LEU A 60 0.70 0.77 0.20
CA LEU A 60 1.24 1.70 1.18
C LEU A 60 0.65 3.07 0.95
N ASP A 61 0.12 3.67 2.01
CA ASP A 61 -0.47 5.01 1.93
C ASP A 61 0.49 6.00 2.59
N LEU A 62 0.95 6.96 1.84
CA LEU A 62 1.92 7.94 2.34
C LEU A 62 1.28 9.08 3.10
N SER A 63 -0.05 9.12 3.21
CA SER A 63 -0.70 10.26 3.84
C SER A 63 -0.40 10.38 5.32
N SER A 64 -0.03 9.29 5.98
CA SER A 64 0.27 9.33 7.40
C SER A 64 1.72 9.69 7.70
N GLY A 65 2.54 9.85 6.69
CA GLY A 65 3.94 10.23 6.88
C GLY A 65 4.81 9.62 5.81
N ILE A 66 5.32 10.45 4.92
CA ILE A 66 6.03 9.95 3.75
C ILE A 66 7.28 9.17 4.14
N LEU A 67 8.16 9.78 4.93
CA LEU A 67 9.42 9.14 5.28
C LEU A 67 9.20 7.89 6.12
N GLU A 68 8.28 7.97 7.07
CA GLU A 68 8.00 6.83 7.93
C GLU A 68 7.50 5.64 7.13
N GLN A 69 6.60 5.90 6.20
CA GLN A 69 6.00 4.81 5.43
C GLN A 69 7.01 4.20 4.45
N LEU A 70 7.82 5.04 3.81
CA LEU A 70 8.84 4.52 2.92
C LEU A 70 9.91 3.74 3.68
N ASN A 71 10.20 4.15 4.92
CA ASN A 71 11.11 3.38 5.75
C ASN A 71 10.55 2.01 6.11
N VAL A 72 9.26 1.95 6.40
CA VAL A 72 8.63 0.66 6.68
C VAL A 72 8.76 -0.26 5.48
N LEU A 73 8.54 0.26 4.28
CA LEU A 73 8.67 -0.53 3.07
C LEU A 73 10.10 -1.06 2.92
N ARG A 74 11.09 -0.19 3.17
CA ARG A 74 12.49 -0.61 3.09
C ARG A 74 12.79 -1.71 4.10
N GLU A 75 12.30 -1.55 5.32
CA GLU A 75 12.53 -2.55 6.36
C GLU A 75 11.90 -3.89 6.02
N ILE A 76 10.71 -3.86 5.43
CA ILE A 76 10.06 -5.09 5.00
C ILE A 76 10.92 -5.81 3.97
N ARG A 77 11.36 -5.06 2.94
CA ARG A 77 12.16 -5.66 1.89
C ARG A 77 13.45 -6.28 2.42
N GLN A 78 14.06 -5.63 3.40
CA GLN A 78 15.26 -6.18 4.02
C GLN A 78 14.95 -7.41 4.85
N ALA A 79 13.89 -7.34 5.63
CA ALA A 79 13.57 -8.41 6.57
C ALA A 79 13.20 -9.71 5.85
N ILE A 80 12.55 -9.62 4.71
CA ILE A 80 12.17 -10.83 3.96
C ILE A 80 13.10 -11.08 2.78
N GLU A 81 14.15 -10.27 2.67
CA GLU A 81 15.19 -10.45 1.64
C GLU A 81 14.62 -10.41 0.22
N GLN A 82 13.73 -9.47 -0.01
CA GLN A 82 13.13 -9.28 -1.33
C GLN A 82 13.21 -7.81 -1.70
N PRO A 83 14.36 -7.35 -2.17
CA PRO A 83 14.50 -5.94 -2.52
C PRO A 83 13.59 -5.52 -3.68
N GLY A 84 13.16 -6.45 -4.48
CA GLY A 84 12.28 -6.16 -5.61
C GLY A 84 10.81 -6.40 -5.35
N LEU A 85 10.42 -6.59 -4.08
CA LEU A 85 9.00 -6.78 -3.77
C LEU A 85 8.19 -5.60 -4.30
N PRO A 86 7.18 -5.85 -5.15
CA PRO A 86 6.44 -4.72 -5.72
C PRO A 86 5.59 -4.01 -4.69
N SER A 87 5.41 -2.73 -4.89
CA SER A 87 4.54 -1.95 -4.04
C SER A 87 3.67 -1.03 -4.87
N ILE A 88 2.49 -0.75 -4.36
CA ILE A 88 1.64 0.32 -4.87
C ILE A 88 1.62 1.38 -3.79
N VAL A 89 2.11 2.56 -4.13
CA VAL A 89 2.29 3.65 -3.19
C VAL A 89 1.25 4.72 -3.48
N LEU A 90 0.35 4.93 -2.53
CA LEU A 90 -0.70 5.93 -2.68
C LEU A 90 -0.19 7.25 -2.10
N ALA A 91 -0.26 8.30 -2.90
CA ALA A 91 0.23 9.61 -2.47
C ALA A 91 -0.60 10.71 -3.06
N THR A 92 -0.64 11.84 -2.37
CA THR A 92 -1.24 13.04 -2.93
C THR A 92 -0.21 13.83 -3.73
N SER A 93 1.07 13.59 -3.48
CA SER A 93 2.17 14.22 -4.23
C SER A 93 2.47 13.40 -5.48
N ASN A 94 2.96 14.06 -6.52
CA ASN A 94 3.34 13.33 -7.72
C ASN A 94 4.80 12.88 -7.62
N ALA A 95 5.23 12.09 -8.59
CA ALA A 95 6.57 11.50 -8.55
C ALA A 95 7.66 12.55 -8.59
N ILE A 96 7.44 13.62 -9.35
CA ILE A 96 8.43 14.69 -9.46
C ILE A 96 8.64 15.35 -8.10
N GLU A 97 7.55 15.59 -7.40
CA GLU A 97 7.62 16.19 -6.08
C GLU A 97 8.39 15.30 -5.11
N LEU A 98 8.13 14.02 -5.14
CA LEU A 98 8.80 13.09 -4.25
C LEU A 98 10.29 13.02 -4.56
N GLU A 99 10.64 13.00 -5.83
CA GLU A 99 12.04 13.01 -6.21
C GLU A 99 12.75 14.28 -5.78
N ARG A 100 12.08 15.41 -5.91
CA ARG A 100 12.66 16.67 -5.50
C ARG A 100 12.97 16.68 -4.01
N ARG A 101 12.19 15.93 -3.24
CA ARG A 101 12.41 15.84 -1.81
C ARG A 101 13.44 14.79 -1.43
N GLY A 102 14.07 14.17 -2.42
CA GLY A 102 15.10 13.18 -2.15
C GLY A 102 14.58 11.82 -1.74
N LEU A 103 13.29 11.57 -1.99
CA LEU A 103 12.70 10.29 -1.62
C LEU A 103 12.75 9.39 -2.82
N GLY A 104 13.80 8.64 -2.96
CA GLY A 104 13.97 7.78 -4.11
C GLY A 104 13.00 6.61 -4.08
N LEU A 105 12.20 6.51 -5.13
CA LEU A 105 11.37 5.33 -5.35
C LEU A 105 12.12 4.40 -6.27
N SER A 106 12.00 3.10 -6.03
CA SER A 106 12.66 2.12 -6.88
C SER A 106 11.74 1.75 -8.04
N ALA A 107 12.27 0.98 -8.97
CA ALA A 107 11.48 0.52 -10.11
C ALA A 107 10.34 -0.39 -9.68
N ALA A 108 10.41 -0.96 -8.49
CA ALA A 108 9.36 -1.83 -7.96
C ALA A 108 8.22 -1.05 -7.32
N ASP A 109 8.34 0.27 -7.20
CA ASP A 109 7.34 1.10 -6.53
C ASP A 109 6.46 1.78 -7.57
N TYR A 110 5.17 1.46 -7.55
CA TYR A 110 4.22 2.07 -8.48
C TYR A 110 3.45 3.16 -7.76
N LEU A 111 3.72 4.39 -8.13
CA LEU A 111 3.09 5.54 -7.49
C LEU A 111 1.71 5.77 -8.10
N VAL A 112 0.70 5.85 -7.24
CA VAL A 112 -0.67 6.08 -7.67
C VAL A 112 -1.19 7.28 -6.90
N ARG A 113 -1.86 8.19 -7.60
CA ARG A 113 -2.45 9.32 -6.92
C ARG A 113 -3.64 8.85 -6.09
N ALA A 114 -3.62 9.22 -4.84
CA ALA A 114 -4.70 8.84 -3.95
C ALA A 114 -5.99 9.52 -4.41
N PRO A 115 -7.05 8.74 -4.55
CA PRO A 115 -8.29 9.31 -5.06
C PRO A 115 -9.04 10.12 -4.03
N TYR A 116 -8.83 9.79 -2.80
CA TYR A 116 -9.59 10.46 -1.81
C TYR A 116 -8.94 11.76 -1.58
N PRO A 117 -9.68 12.49 -1.30
CA PRO A 117 -9.24 13.55 -0.85
C PRO A 117 -9.06 13.65 0.27
N ALA A 118 -8.29 13.22 0.31
CA ALA A 118 -8.00 13.78 1.30
C ALA A 118 -8.60 15.00 1.12
N ALA A 119 -8.42 15.10 0.26
CA ALA A 119 -8.82 16.07 0.04
C ALA A 119 -9.97 16.20 0.23
N ALA A 120 -10.27 15.55 -0.11
CA ALA A 120 -11.37 15.62 -0.08
C ALA A 120 -11.77 16.00 1.07
N GLY A 121 -11.46 15.53 1.63
CA GLY A 121 -11.97 15.73 2.66
C GLY A 121 -12.03 17.03 3.06
N LYS A 122 -11.73 17.41 3.04
CA LYS A 122 -11.79 18.38 3.47
C LYS A 122 -12.18 19.22 2.74
N SER A 123 -12.19 19.08 2.19
CA SER A 123 -12.52 19.73 1.66
C SER A 123 -13.42 20.06 1.49
N SER A 124 -13.71 19.63 1.64
CA SER A 124 -14.45 19.87 1.51
C SER A 124 -14.83 20.75 1.93
N VAL A 125 -14.59 20.90 2.34
CA VAL A 125 -14.76 21.65 2.74
C VAL A 125 -14.67 22.68 2.27
N ARG A 126 -14.52 22.90 1.72
CA ARG A 126 -14.36 23.71 1.16
C ARG A 126 -14.70 23.89 0.37
N SER A 127 -14.89 23.55 0.40
CA SER A 127 -15.05 23.49 -0.20
C SER A 127 -15.34 23.67 -0.57
#